data_577984b1f17d2a413c2a1090ccf44e9c
#
_entry.id   577984b1f17d2a413c2a1090ccf44e9c
#
_cell.length_a   1.000
_cell.length_b   1.000
_cell.length_c   1.000
_cell.angle_alpha   90.00
_cell.angle_beta   90.00
_cell.angle_gamma   90.00
#
_symmetry.space_group_name_H-M   'P 1'
#
loop_
_entity.id
_entity.type
_entity.pdbx_description
1 polymer ?
#
loop_
_entity_poly.entity_id
_entity_poly.type
_entity_poly.pdbx_seq_one_letter_code
_entity_poly.pdbx_strand_id
1 'polypeptide(L)'
;MYYPVHRLRRLRKNEYFRGMARETAIAPDKLIYPMFVKEMNEREVPVASMPGISQFSPDGILEEIEDVLNAGVRAILVFGIPEKKDETGSGAYDKNGIVQRAVRGIKSRFGNDILVITDVCMCEYTSHGHCGVIKDGYVDNDESVKLLARSALS
;
A
#
# COMPACT_ATOMS: atom_id res chain seq x y z
N MET A 1 0.94 8.99 -45.22
CA MET A 1 0.54 10.19 -44.42
C MET A 1 1.78 11.03 -44.26
N TYR A 2 1.75 12.30 -44.67
CA TYR A 2 2.98 13.11 -44.75
C TYR A 2 2.91 14.26 -43.77
N TYR A 3 3.58 14.10 -42.61
CA TYR A 3 3.87 15.22 -41.71
C TYR A 3 4.96 16.11 -42.35
N PRO A 4 4.88 17.46 -42.31
CA PRO A 4 3.87 18.29 -41.62
C PRO A 4 2.64 18.68 -42.48
N VAL A 5 2.51 18.19 -43.72
CA VAL A 5 1.45 18.61 -44.66
C VAL A 5 0.08 18.18 -44.16
N HIS A 6 -0.06 16.95 -43.68
CA HIS A 6 -1.28 16.44 -43.08
C HIS A 6 -1.20 16.37 -41.57
N ARG A 7 -1.98 17.20 -40.89
CA ARG A 7 -2.09 17.24 -39.43
C ARG A 7 -3.44 16.70 -39.00
N LEU A 8 -3.50 15.51 -38.46
CA LEU A 8 -4.73 14.89 -37.99
C LEU A 8 -5.17 15.50 -36.65
N ARG A 9 -5.93 16.58 -36.71
CA ARG A 9 -6.38 17.31 -35.50
C ARG A 9 -7.89 17.24 -35.26
N ARG A 10 -8.65 16.47 -36.02
CA ARG A 10 -10.10 16.39 -35.88
C ARG A 10 -10.54 15.94 -34.49
N LEU A 11 -9.87 14.93 -33.94
CA LEU A 11 -10.13 14.41 -32.59
C LEU A 11 -9.70 15.34 -31.46
N ARG A 12 -9.00 16.44 -31.79
CA ARG A 12 -8.56 17.45 -30.84
C ARG A 12 -9.37 18.74 -30.89
N LYS A 13 -10.40 18.82 -31.74
CA LYS A 13 -11.13 20.05 -32.07
C LYS A 13 -11.84 20.66 -30.86
N ASN A 14 -12.44 19.83 -30.03
CA ASN A 14 -13.13 20.25 -28.81
C ASN A 14 -12.97 19.20 -27.69
N GLU A 15 -13.50 19.51 -26.52
CA GLU A 15 -13.40 18.66 -25.33
C GLU A 15 -14.08 17.29 -25.51
N TYR A 16 -15.22 17.27 -26.18
CA TYR A 16 -15.95 16.02 -26.42
C TYR A 16 -15.15 15.04 -27.27
N PHE A 17 -14.57 15.50 -28.39
CA PHE A 17 -13.70 14.64 -29.21
C PHE A 17 -12.45 14.21 -28.46
N ARG A 18 -11.83 15.10 -27.66
CA ARG A 18 -10.68 14.71 -26.83
C ARG A 18 -11.05 13.67 -25.80
N GLY A 19 -12.22 13.80 -25.15
CA GLY A 19 -12.75 12.83 -24.19
C GLY A 19 -12.96 11.47 -24.81
N MET A 20 -13.61 11.40 -25.99
CA MET A 20 -13.84 10.15 -26.72
C MET A 20 -12.55 9.48 -27.21
N ALA A 21 -11.53 10.27 -27.56
CA ALA A 21 -10.24 9.76 -28.07
C ALA A 21 -9.20 9.53 -26.96
N ARG A 22 -9.53 9.81 -25.69
CA ARG A 22 -8.61 9.66 -24.56
C ARG A 22 -8.36 8.19 -24.29
N GLU A 23 -7.09 7.78 -24.34
CA GLU A 23 -6.67 6.40 -24.06
C GLU A 23 -6.57 6.13 -22.55
N THR A 24 -6.20 7.16 -21.75
CA THR A 24 -6.05 7.03 -20.31
C THR A 24 -7.25 7.67 -19.61
N ALA A 25 -7.96 6.87 -18.81
CA ALA A 25 -9.02 7.31 -17.91
C ALA A 25 -8.66 6.93 -16.47
N ILE A 26 -8.83 7.89 -15.55
CA ILE A 26 -8.71 7.65 -14.11
C ILE A 26 -10.13 7.42 -13.57
N ALA A 27 -10.33 6.30 -12.87
CA ALA A 27 -11.58 5.97 -12.21
C ALA A 27 -11.26 5.37 -10.84
N PRO A 28 -12.17 5.50 -9.83
CA PRO A 28 -11.91 5.02 -8.47
C PRO A 28 -11.58 3.52 -8.40
N ASP A 29 -12.19 2.70 -9.26
CA ASP A 29 -11.95 1.25 -9.36
C ASP A 29 -10.56 0.87 -9.87
N LYS A 30 -9.77 1.84 -10.35
CA LYS A 30 -8.38 1.67 -10.80
C LYS A 30 -7.35 2.18 -9.77
N LEU A 31 -7.81 2.69 -8.64
CA LEU A 31 -6.97 3.24 -7.61
C LEU A 31 -6.72 2.21 -6.51
N ILE A 32 -5.51 2.23 -5.97
CA ILE A 32 -5.13 1.50 -4.76
C ILE A 32 -4.77 2.55 -3.71
N TYR A 33 -5.46 2.55 -2.57
CA TYR A 33 -5.24 3.51 -1.50
C TYR A 33 -4.19 2.99 -0.51
N PRO A 34 -3.03 3.66 -0.35
CA PRO A 34 -2.01 3.24 0.59
C PRO A 34 -2.38 3.64 2.02
N MET A 35 -2.20 2.73 2.98
CA MET A 35 -2.56 2.92 4.38
C MET A 35 -1.43 2.44 5.30
N PHE A 36 -1.15 3.20 6.35
CA PHE A 36 -0.19 2.83 7.39
C PHE A 36 -0.92 2.33 8.63
N VAL A 37 -0.60 1.11 9.06
CA VAL A 37 -1.11 0.55 10.32
C VAL A 37 0.01 0.44 11.35
N LYS A 38 -0.25 0.94 12.56
CA LYS A 38 0.73 1.05 13.65
C LYS A 38 0.12 0.63 14.98
N GLU A 39 0.93 0.04 15.84
CA GLU A 39 0.57 -0.20 17.22
C GLU A 39 0.54 1.12 17.98
N MET A 40 -0.66 1.58 18.35
CA MET A 40 -0.86 2.82 19.11
C MET A 40 -2.22 2.81 19.79
N ASN A 41 -2.39 3.66 20.81
CA ASN A 41 -3.65 3.80 21.54
C ASN A 41 -4.64 4.72 20.81
N GLU A 42 -4.11 5.72 20.11
CA GLU A 42 -4.89 6.63 19.28
C GLU A 42 -5.42 5.88 18.05
N ARG A 43 -6.58 6.25 17.55
CA ARG A 43 -7.15 5.65 16.34
C ARG A 43 -6.41 6.09 15.09
N GLU A 44 -6.03 7.37 15.07
CA GLU A 44 -5.39 8.04 13.95
C GLU A 44 -4.35 9.05 14.44
N VAL A 45 -3.20 9.10 13.79
CA VAL A 45 -2.16 10.11 14.02
C VAL A 45 -1.65 10.62 12.67
N PRO A 46 -1.79 11.93 12.37
CA PRO A 46 -1.28 12.51 11.14
C PRO A 46 0.24 12.35 10.98
N VAL A 47 0.69 12.09 9.75
CA VAL A 47 2.11 12.03 9.42
C VAL A 47 2.59 13.44 9.09
N ALA A 48 3.42 14.05 9.94
CA ALA A 48 3.84 15.45 9.83
C ALA A 48 4.53 15.78 8.48
N SER A 49 5.27 14.82 7.91
CA SER A 49 5.97 14.98 6.62
C SER A 49 5.10 14.71 5.39
N MET A 50 3.86 14.21 5.59
CA MET A 50 2.95 13.79 4.51
C MET A 50 1.56 14.41 4.76
N PRO A 51 1.31 15.67 4.39
CA PRO A 51 0.02 16.32 4.63
C PRO A 51 -1.16 15.54 4.05
N GLY A 52 -2.18 15.30 4.87
CA GLY A 52 -3.37 14.53 4.49
C GLY A 52 -3.20 13.01 4.58
N ILE A 53 -2.06 12.52 5.08
CA ILE A 53 -1.81 11.10 5.33
C ILE A 53 -1.67 10.86 6.82
N SER A 54 -2.28 9.77 7.31
CA SER A 54 -2.25 9.38 8.71
C SER A 54 -1.78 7.94 8.91
N GLN A 55 -1.31 7.66 10.11
CA GLN A 55 -1.11 6.31 10.63
C GLN A 55 -2.33 5.92 11.43
N PHE A 56 -2.79 4.69 11.30
CA PHE A 56 -3.99 4.19 11.95
C PHE A 56 -3.67 3.03 12.89
N SER A 57 -4.39 2.95 14.02
CA SER A 57 -4.42 1.70 14.80
C SER A 57 -5.16 0.60 14.04
N PRO A 58 -5.06 -0.68 14.46
CA PRO A 58 -5.84 -1.77 13.85
C PRO A 58 -7.36 -1.56 13.84
N ASP A 59 -7.89 -0.82 14.81
CA ASP A 59 -9.31 -0.47 14.85
C ASP A 59 -9.61 0.80 14.04
N GLY A 60 -8.71 1.81 14.09
CA GLY A 60 -8.88 3.06 13.36
C GLY A 60 -8.84 2.88 11.83
N ILE A 61 -8.03 1.93 11.33
CA ILE A 61 -7.96 1.63 9.89
C ILE A 61 -9.31 1.17 9.32
N LEU A 62 -10.16 0.55 10.14
CA LEU A 62 -11.48 0.07 9.70
C LEU A 62 -12.44 1.23 9.40
N GLU A 63 -12.34 2.33 10.13
CA GLU A 63 -13.15 3.52 9.89
C GLU A 63 -12.72 4.23 8.60
N GLU A 64 -11.41 4.40 8.40
CA GLU A 64 -10.86 4.99 7.17
C GLU A 64 -11.25 4.16 5.93
N ILE A 65 -11.28 2.83 6.04
CA ILE A 65 -11.70 1.96 4.93
C ILE A 65 -13.16 2.21 4.53
N GLU A 66 -14.05 2.55 5.46
CA GLU A 66 -15.42 2.91 5.11
C GLU A 66 -15.47 4.16 4.22
N ASP A 67 -14.67 5.17 4.53
CA ASP A 67 -14.57 6.38 3.72
C ASP A 67 -13.95 6.11 2.35
N VAL A 68 -12.93 5.24 2.28
CA VAL A 68 -12.33 4.77 1.02
C VAL A 68 -13.37 4.06 0.14
N LEU A 69 -14.18 3.17 0.73
CA LEU A 69 -15.26 2.47 0.03
C LEU A 69 -16.36 3.43 -0.45
N ASN A 70 -16.74 4.42 0.38
CA ASN A 70 -17.70 5.46 0.03
C ASN A 70 -17.21 6.33 -1.12
N ALA A 71 -15.89 6.57 -1.22
CA ALA A 71 -15.27 7.25 -2.36
C ALA A 71 -15.19 6.39 -3.63
N GLY A 72 -15.60 5.11 -3.57
CA GLY A 72 -15.62 4.18 -4.70
C GLY A 72 -14.32 3.43 -4.94
N VAL A 73 -13.30 3.60 -4.08
CA VAL A 73 -12.04 2.84 -4.16
C VAL A 73 -12.25 1.46 -3.54
N ARG A 74 -11.79 0.41 -4.20
CA ARG A 74 -12.03 -1.00 -3.82
C ARG A 74 -10.74 -1.77 -3.54
N ALA A 75 -9.60 -1.10 -3.53
CA ALA A 75 -8.31 -1.72 -3.24
C ALA A 75 -7.49 -0.84 -2.28
N ILE A 76 -6.86 -1.48 -1.31
CA ILE A 76 -5.93 -0.84 -0.36
C ILE A 76 -4.59 -1.55 -0.37
N LEU A 77 -3.53 -0.79 -0.08
CA LEU A 77 -2.18 -1.32 0.15
C LEU A 77 -1.76 -0.98 1.59
N VAL A 78 -1.58 -2.00 2.41
CA VAL A 78 -1.31 -1.86 3.84
C VAL A 78 0.17 -1.97 4.13
N PHE A 79 0.74 -0.94 4.77
CA PHE A 79 2.10 -0.89 5.31
C PHE A 79 2.05 -1.01 6.83
N GLY A 80 2.84 -1.92 7.39
CA GLY A 80 2.91 -2.15 8.83
C GLY A 80 4.04 -1.38 9.50
N ILE A 81 3.76 -0.72 10.61
CA ILE A 81 4.77 -0.08 11.46
C ILE A 81 4.79 -0.81 12.81
N PRO A 82 5.74 -1.74 13.01
CA PRO A 82 5.80 -2.50 14.26
C PRO A 82 6.27 -1.63 15.43
N GLU A 83 5.87 -1.99 16.64
CA GLU A 83 6.37 -1.35 17.87
C GLU A 83 7.86 -1.57 18.08
N LYS A 84 8.32 -2.80 17.78
CA LYS A 84 9.72 -3.20 17.95
C LYS A 84 10.30 -3.67 16.64
N LYS A 85 11.55 -3.29 16.42
CA LYS A 85 12.33 -3.71 15.25
C LYS A 85 13.53 -4.50 15.71
N ASP A 86 13.94 -5.50 14.92
CA ASP A 86 15.13 -6.30 15.17
C ASP A 86 15.98 -6.48 13.90
N GLU A 87 17.11 -7.17 13.99
CA GLU A 87 18.03 -7.34 12.86
C GLU A 87 17.47 -8.19 11.73
N THR A 88 16.50 -9.07 12.03
CA THR A 88 15.89 -10.00 11.08
C THR A 88 14.48 -9.61 10.66
N GLY A 89 13.96 -8.48 11.16
CA GLY A 89 12.61 -8.02 10.87
C GLY A 89 11.53 -9.02 11.27
N SER A 90 11.67 -9.69 12.42
CA SER A 90 10.82 -10.81 12.83
C SER A 90 9.33 -10.45 12.93
N GLY A 91 9.00 -9.18 13.19
CA GLY A 91 7.63 -8.69 13.20
C GLY A 91 6.90 -8.81 11.85
N ALA A 92 7.64 -8.91 10.73
CA ALA A 92 7.05 -9.03 9.39
C ALA A 92 6.32 -10.38 9.18
N TYR A 93 6.79 -11.43 9.83
CA TYR A 93 6.25 -12.80 9.71
C TYR A 93 5.67 -13.36 11.02
N ASP A 94 5.45 -12.49 12.01
CA ASP A 94 4.73 -12.87 13.22
C ASP A 94 3.24 -13.05 12.94
N LYS A 95 2.67 -14.19 13.31
CA LYS A 95 1.23 -14.47 13.19
C LYS A 95 0.34 -13.41 13.86
N ASN A 96 0.85 -12.77 14.89
CA ASN A 96 0.19 -11.69 15.63
C ASN A 96 0.79 -10.31 15.30
N GLY A 97 1.58 -10.21 14.23
CA GLY A 97 2.12 -8.97 13.73
C GLY A 97 1.04 -7.94 13.40
N ILE A 98 1.45 -6.69 13.31
CA ILE A 98 0.53 -5.57 13.14
C ILE A 98 -0.29 -5.69 11.84
N VAL A 99 0.35 -6.09 10.73
CA VAL A 99 -0.34 -6.29 9.44
C VAL A 99 -1.29 -7.48 9.50
N GLN A 100 -0.84 -8.61 10.06
CA GLN A 100 -1.66 -9.83 10.18
C GLN A 100 -2.92 -9.59 11.01
N ARG A 101 -2.84 -8.79 12.09
CA ARG A 101 -4.00 -8.39 12.89
C ARG A 101 -4.92 -7.45 12.13
N ALA A 102 -4.37 -6.44 11.47
CA ALA A 102 -5.15 -5.51 10.64
C ALA A 102 -5.90 -6.24 9.53
N VAL A 103 -5.21 -7.12 8.78
CA VAL A 103 -5.82 -7.91 7.69
C VAL A 103 -6.97 -8.79 8.22
N ARG A 104 -6.79 -9.46 9.36
CA ARG A 104 -7.89 -10.24 9.97
C ARG A 104 -9.07 -9.37 10.34
N GLY A 105 -8.85 -8.19 10.93
CA GLY A 105 -9.92 -7.23 11.26
C GLY A 105 -10.64 -6.75 10.01
N ILE A 106 -9.89 -6.34 8.98
CA ILE A 106 -10.44 -5.89 7.70
C ILE A 106 -11.27 -6.98 7.03
N LYS A 107 -10.74 -8.20 6.94
CA LYS A 107 -11.47 -9.32 6.32
C LYS A 107 -12.68 -9.77 7.14
N SER A 108 -12.63 -9.65 8.45
CA SER A 108 -13.79 -9.93 9.30
C SER A 108 -14.93 -8.91 9.09
N ARG A 109 -14.61 -7.63 8.87
CA ARG A 109 -15.61 -6.57 8.72
C ARG A 109 -16.12 -6.42 7.29
N PHE A 110 -15.25 -6.46 6.30
CA PHE A 110 -15.55 -6.11 4.91
C PHE A 110 -15.57 -7.31 3.95
N GLY A 111 -15.05 -8.48 4.38
CA GLY A 111 -15.05 -9.68 3.55
C GLY A 111 -14.38 -9.46 2.19
N ASN A 112 -15.18 -9.59 1.13
CA ASN A 112 -14.77 -9.43 -0.27
C ASN A 112 -15.10 -8.06 -0.87
N ASP A 113 -15.65 -7.13 -0.08
CA ASP A 113 -16.00 -5.81 -0.57
C ASP A 113 -14.76 -4.94 -0.86
N ILE A 114 -13.60 -5.35 -0.31
CA ILE A 114 -12.33 -4.68 -0.53
C ILE A 114 -11.20 -5.68 -0.84
N LEU A 115 -10.38 -5.33 -1.84
CA LEU A 115 -9.13 -6.00 -2.12
C LEU A 115 -8.05 -5.48 -1.17
N VAL A 116 -7.49 -6.38 -0.36
CA VAL A 116 -6.38 -6.06 0.53
C VAL A 116 -5.08 -6.54 -0.09
N ILE A 117 -4.17 -5.62 -0.29
CA ILE A 117 -2.80 -5.86 -0.74
C ILE A 117 -1.89 -5.54 0.45
N THR A 118 -0.93 -6.39 0.74
CA THR A 118 0.08 -6.15 1.77
C THR A 118 1.44 -5.94 1.14
N ASP A 119 2.22 -5.01 1.69
CA ASP A 119 3.62 -4.88 1.32
C ASP A 119 4.42 -6.06 1.88
N VAL A 120 5.35 -6.58 1.08
CA VAL A 120 6.29 -7.63 1.48
C VAL A 120 7.69 -7.05 1.42
N CYS A 121 8.02 -6.26 2.42
CA CYS A 121 9.33 -5.66 2.61
C CYS A 121 9.82 -5.87 4.05
N MET A 122 11.09 -5.70 4.29
CA MET A 122 11.70 -5.85 5.62
C MET A 122 12.13 -4.52 6.24
N CYS A 123 12.25 -3.44 5.47
CA CYS A 123 12.79 -2.17 5.97
C CYS A 123 11.96 -1.55 7.10
N GLU A 124 10.66 -1.77 7.11
CA GLU A 124 9.76 -1.33 8.18
C GLU A 124 10.02 -2.08 9.49
N TYR A 125 10.54 -3.30 9.42
CA TYR A 125 10.68 -4.25 10.53
C TYR A 125 12.12 -4.42 11.01
N THR A 126 13.12 -4.09 10.17
CA THR A 126 14.53 -4.19 10.56
C THR A 126 15.00 -2.96 11.32
N SER A 127 15.86 -3.18 12.34
CA SER A 127 16.43 -2.12 13.16
C SER A 127 17.38 -1.19 12.38
N HIS A 128 18.00 -1.71 11.32
CA HIS A 128 18.92 -0.99 10.43
C HIS A 128 18.24 -0.36 9.22
N GLY A 129 16.93 -0.64 8.96
CA GLY A 129 16.15 -0.03 7.88
C GLY A 129 16.45 -0.54 6.47
N HIS A 130 17.22 -1.61 6.29
CA HIS A 130 17.45 -2.25 5.00
C HIS A 130 16.43 -3.36 4.73
N CYS A 131 16.15 -3.58 3.44
CA CYS A 131 15.18 -4.59 2.99
C CYS A 131 15.77 -6.01 2.95
N GLY A 132 16.46 -6.42 4.01
CA GLY A 132 17.05 -7.76 4.10
C GLY A 132 18.01 -7.92 5.27
N VAL A 133 18.55 -9.11 5.41
CA VAL A 133 19.56 -9.47 6.45
C VAL A 133 20.90 -8.88 6.05
N ILE A 134 21.56 -8.20 6.99
CA ILE A 134 22.89 -7.65 6.77
C ILE A 134 23.95 -8.67 7.24
N LYS A 135 24.90 -8.96 6.36
CA LYS A 135 26.07 -9.77 6.64
C LYS A 135 27.31 -9.13 6.03
N ASP A 136 28.35 -8.94 6.82
CA ASP A 136 29.61 -8.31 6.38
C ASP A 136 29.42 -6.93 5.70
N GLY A 137 28.40 -6.15 6.15
CA GLY A 137 28.09 -4.83 5.62
C GLY A 137 27.26 -4.82 4.35
N TYR A 138 26.81 -5.97 3.85
CA TYR A 138 25.97 -6.11 2.65
C TYR A 138 24.68 -6.88 2.96
N VAL A 139 23.65 -6.68 2.12
CA VAL A 139 22.42 -7.49 2.20
C VAL A 139 22.72 -8.89 1.68
N ASP A 140 22.56 -9.89 2.55
CA ASP A 140 22.60 -11.31 2.17
C ASP A 140 21.31 -11.68 1.44
N ASN A 141 21.38 -11.87 0.13
CA ASN A 141 20.23 -12.16 -0.73
C ASN A 141 19.52 -13.46 -0.33
N ASP A 142 20.26 -14.53 -0.11
CA ASP A 142 19.68 -15.86 0.08
C ASP A 142 18.94 -15.99 1.42
N GLU A 143 19.47 -15.38 2.47
CA GLU A 143 18.79 -15.32 3.76
C GLU A 143 17.61 -14.35 3.70
N SER A 144 17.75 -13.21 3.02
CA SER A 144 16.67 -12.23 2.88
C SER A 144 15.46 -12.79 2.14
N VAL A 145 15.66 -13.52 1.02
CA VAL A 145 14.58 -14.13 0.25
C VAL A 145 13.79 -15.16 1.09
N LYS A 146 14.46 -15.91 1.96
CA LYS A 146 13.78 -16.85 2.89
C LYS A 146 12.84 -16.12 3.85
N LEU A 147 13.28 -14.96 4.39
CA LEU A 147 12.45 -14.18 5.31
C LEU A 147 11.30 -13.48 4.59
N LEU A 148 11.54 -12.94 3.39
CA LEU A 148 10.47 -12.38 2.54
C LEU A 148 9.41 -13.43 2.20
N ALA A 149 9.83 -14.66 1.87
CA ALA A 149 8.90 -15.77 1.64
C ALA A 149 8.07 -16.10 2.89
N ARG A 150 8.67 -16.07 4.09
CA ARG A 150 7.94 -16.26 5.36
C ARG A 150 6.94 -15.13 5.60
N SER A 151 7.33 -13.88 5.32
CA SER A 151 6.43 -12.73 5.45
C SER A 151 5.24 -12.84 4.49
N ALA A 152 5.48 -13.24 3.24
CA ALA A 152 4.42 -13.42 2.26
C ALA A 152 3.43 -14.54 2.60
N LEU A 153 3.84 -15.54 3.41
CA LEU A 153 3.02 -16.68 3.82
C LEU A 153 2.28 -16.46 5.15
N SER A 154 2.65 -15.46 5.92
CA SER A 154 2.08 -15.19 7.25
C SER A 154 0.74 -14.48 7.18
#